data_b4598895c9c8dfbeb9a3dc8b70528699
#
_entry.id   b4598895c9c8dfbeb9a3dc8b70528699
#
_cell.length_a   1.000
_cell.length_b   1.000
_cell.length_c   1.000
_cell.angle_alpha   90.00
_cell.angle_beta   90.00
_cell.angle_gamma   90.00
#
_symmetry.space_group_name_H-M   'P 1'
#
loop_
_entity.id
_entity.type
_entity.pdbx_description
1 polymer ?
#
loop_
_entity_poly.entity_id
_entity_poly.type
_entity_poly.pdbx_seq_one_letter_code
_entity_poly.pdbx_strand_id
1 'polypeptide(L)'
;MTDSPEAVAAARAGDSESHGTDPLDQLAHMTLARATRGLSPAAAQLAWHDWALHLAISPGKRRKLLEEAFDGHRRFLNYVLRSAANPNCPNCVEPLEQDRRFEGDAWQKWPFNVIHQGFLLQQEWWQSATSGVRGVSGQHEDMVSFSARQWLDMLSPVNFFWTNPEVLQKTAETGGANLWRGSMNWLEDLGGILADAPPAGSEDFIVGKDVGLTPGKVVFRNHLVELIQYAPTTSRVHATPVLIVPSWIMKYYILDLSPHNSMVRWLVDQGHTVFMISWRNPGSDDRDLGMEDYRRL
;
A
#
# COMPACT_ATOMS: atom_id res chain seq x y z
N MET A 1 39.84 -4.37 25.46
CA MET A 1 39.08 -3.49 26.35
C MET A 1 37.63 -3.71 25.96
N THR A 2 36.94 -4.55 26.71
CA THR A 2 35.52 -4.86 26.50
C THR A 2 34.75 -3.95 27.44
N ASP A 3 34.07 -2.97 26.88
CA ASP A 3 33.16 -2.12 27.67
C ASP A 3 32.10 -2.97 28.31
N SER A 4 31.93 -2.83 29.64
CA SER A 4 30.96 -3.64 30.37
C SER A 4 29.53 -3.26 29.98
N PRO A 5 28.59 -4.22 29.99
CA PRO A 5 27.17 -3.96 29.68
C PRO A 5 26.55 -2.81 30.51
N GLU A 6 27.06 -2.59 31.73
CA GLU A 6 26.64 -1.50 32.61
C GLU A 6 27.08 -0.13 32.14
N ALA A 7 28.28 -0.01 31.51
CA ALA A 7 28.74 1.26 30.95
C ALA A 7 27.92 1.67 29.72
N VAL A 8 27.47 0.71 28.90
CA VAL A 8 26.59 0.95 27.74
C VAL A 8 25.17 1.30 28.19
N ALA A 9 24.70 0.70 29.29
CA ALA A 9 23.40 1.04 29.88
C ALA A 9 23.41 2.42 30.53
N ALA A 10 24.50 2.79 31.23
CA ALA A 10 24.68 4.12 31.82
C ALA A 10 24.82 5.23 30.77
N ALA A 11 25.50 4.98 29.65
CA ALA A 11 25.58 5.92 28.53
C ALA A 11 24.22 6.14 27.86
N ARG A 12 23.36 5.11 27.75
CA ARG A 12 21.98 5.25 27.25
C ARG A 12 21.05 5.95 28.24
N ALA A 13 21.27 5.82 29.56
CA ALA A 13 20.49 6.51 30.57
C ALA A 13 20.86 8.00 30.70
N GLY A 14 22.09 8.38 30.34
CA GLY A 14 22.56 9.78 30.38
C GLY A 14 22.08 10.63 29.19
N ASP A 15 21.74 10.01 28.06
CA ASP A 15 21.20 10.71 26.87
C ASP A 15 19.68 10.92 26.91
N SER A 16 18.99 10.42 27.92
CA SER A 16 17.58 10.73 28.18
C SER A 16 17.41 11.96 29.10
N GLU A 17 18.21 13.02 28.93
CA GLU A 17 17.72 14.33 29.28
C GLU A 17 16.50 14.57 28.40
N SER A 18 15.32 14.42 28.99
CA SER A 18 14.05 14.83 28.41
C SER A 18 14.21 16.32 28.04
N HIS A 19 14.65 16.59 26.82
CA HIS A 19 14.38 17.87 26.21
C HIS A 19 12.85 17.95 26.22
N GLY A 20 12.30 18.65 27.21
CA GLY A 20 10.86 18.87 27.33
C GLY A 20 10.41 19.47 26.01
N THR A 21 9.90 18.65 25.13
CA THR A 21 9.40 19.10 23.84
C THR A 21 8.27 20.08 24.13
N ASP A 22 8.42 21.30 23.61
CA ASP A 22 7.37 22.32 23.74
C ASP A 22 6.02 21.71 23.29
N PRO A 23 4.94 21.88 24.06
CA PRO A 23 3.63 21.37 23.70
C PRO A 23 3.15 21.80 22.31
N LEU A 24 3.57 22.98 21.83
CA LEU A 24 3.27 23.46 20.49
C LEU A 24 4.02 22.64 19.41
N ASP A 25 5.29 22.30 19.68
CA ASP A 25 6.06 21.43 18.77
C ASP A 25 5.48 20.02 18.71
N GLN A 26 5.05 19.48 19.86
CA GLN A 26 4.37 18.19 19.90
C GLN A 26 3.09 18.22 19.07
N LEU A 27 2.25 19.22 19.23
CA LEU A 27 1.01 19.37 18.47
C LEU A 27 1.28 19.50 16.97
N ALA A 28 2.26 20.32 16.60
CA ALA A 28 2.68 20.51 15.21
C ALA A 28 3.17 19.20 14.57
N HIS A 29 4.07 18.47 15.28
CA HIS A 29 4.60 17.20 14.81
C HIS A 29 3.52 16.11 14.74
N MET A 30 2.61 16.04 15.71
CA MET A 30 1.47 15.11 15.66
C MET A 30 0.55 15.41 14.47
N THR A 31 0.25 16.69 14.22
CA THR A 31 -0.59 17.09 13.10
C THR A 31 0.09 16.76 11.77
N LEU A 32 1.38 17.04 11.65
CA LEU A 32 2.17 16.69 10.47
C LEU A 32 2.21 15.17 10.26
N ALA A 33 2.51 14.39 11.32
CA ALA A 33 2.55 12.93 11.24
C ALA A 33 1.20 12.33 10.82
N ARG A 34 0.09 12.86 11.32
CA ARG A 34 -1.26 12.46 10.88
C ARG A 34 -1.50 12.79 9.40
N ALA A 35 -1.14 14.00 8.97
CA ALA A 35 -1.31 14.43 7.58
C ALA A 35 -0.45 13.64 6.59
N THR A 36 0.78 13.28 6.98
CA THR A 36 1.74 12.57 6.15
C THR A 36 1.73 11.05 6.36
N ARG A 37 0.88 10.54 7.25
CA ARG A 37 0.86 9.11 7.66
C ARG A 37 2.24 8.62 8.13
N GLY A 38 3.00 9.47 8.81
CA GLY A 38 4.34 9.18 9.33
C GLY A 38 5.48 9.30 8.30
N LEU A 39 5.18 9.64 7.05
CA LEU A 39 6.22 9.93 6.06
C LEU A 39 6.90 11.26 6.39
N SER A 40 8.22 11.29 6.36
CA SER A 40 9.00 12.51 6.57
C SER A 40 9.00 13.40 5.32
N PRO A 41 8.40 14.60 5.35
CA PRO A 41 8.46 15.54 4.23
C PRO A 41 9.89 15.97 3.91
N ALA A 42 10.76 16.07 4.93
CA ALA A 42 12.17 16.41 4.75
C ALA A 42 12.91 15.32 3.96
N ALA A 43 12.67 14.03 4.26
CA ALA A 43 13.28 12.93 3.52
C ALA A 43 12.82 12.91 2.07
N ALA A 44 11.53 13.11 1.82
CA ALA A 44 11.00 13.19 0.46
C ALA A 44 11.62 14.38 -0.31
N GLN A 45 11.71 15.56 0.31
CA GLN A 45 12.31 16.74 -0.29
C GLN A 45 13.79 16.53 -0.62
N LEU A 46 14.56 15.90 0.28
CA LEU A 46 15.97 15.58 0.03
C LEU A 46 16.14 14.64 -1.16
N ALA A 47 15.33 13.61 -1.28
CA ALA A 47 15.37 12.67 -2.41
C ALA A 47 15.08 13.37 -3.75
N TRP A 48 14.03 14.19 -3.81
CA TRP A 48 13.70 14.97 -5.01
C TRP A 48 14.76 16.00 -5.36
N HIS A 49 15.38 16.63 -4.36
CA HIS A 49 16.46 17.60 -4.58
C HIS A 49 17.72 16.92 -5.10
N ASP A 50 18.11 15.78 -4.53
CA ASP A 50 19.25 14.98 -4.99
C ASP A 50 19.07 14.57 -6.46
N TRP A 51 17.91 13.99 -6.79
CA TRP A 51 17.55 13.64 -8.17
C TRP A 51 17.62 14.86 -9.13
N ALA A 52 17.00 15.98 -8.75
CA ALA A 52 16.93 17.16 -9.61
C ALA A 52 18.30 17.76 -9.90
N LEU A 53 19.17 17.86 -8.89
CA LEU A 53 20.54 18.36 -9.07
C LEU A 53 21.37 17.45 -9.97
N HIS A 54 21.34 16.14 -9.75
CA HIS A 54 22.08 15.19 -10.57
C HIS A 54 21.56 15.12 -12.00
N LEU A 55 20.24 15.20 -12.20
CA LEU A 55 19.66 15.32 -13.55
C LEU A 55 20.09 16.63 -14.23
N ALA A 56 20.12 17.75 -13.51
CA ALA A 56 20.51 19.04 -14.07
C ALA A 56 21.95 19.06 -14.60
N ILE A 57 22.85 18.33 -13.93
CA ILE A 57 24.27 18.21 -14.33
C ILE A 57 24.55 17.00 -15.23
N SER A 58 23.52 16.27 -15.68
CA SER A 58 23.61 15.08 -16.53
C SER A 58 23.13 15.37 -17.97
N PRO A 59 23.92 16.04 -18.83
CA PRO A 59 23.49 16.47 -20.17
C PRO A 59 23.12 15.29 -21.09
N GLY A 60 23.79 14.15 -20.96
CA GLY A 60 23.50 12.94 -21.73
C GLY A 60 22.11 12.36 -21.37
N LYS A 61 21.78 12.28 -20.09
CA LYS A 61 20.46 11.83 -19.63
C LYS A 61 19.36 12.80 -20.09
N ARG A 62 19.58 14.09 -19.94
CA ARG A 62 18.63 15.12 -20.40
C ARG A 62 18.40 15.06 -21.91
N ARG A 63 19.46 14.87 -22.73
CA ARG A 63 19.32 14.68 -24.16
C ARG A 63 18.46 13.45 -24.47
N LYS A 64 18.73 12.32 -23.82
CA LYS A 64 17.96 11.09 -24.01
C LYS A 64 16.48 11.33 -23.66
N LEU A 65 16.17 11.99 -22.54
CA LEU A 65 14.79 12.31 -22.14
C LEU A 65 14.08 13.22 -23.16
N LEU A 66 14.79 14.17 -23.77
CA LEU A 66 14.24 14.99 -24.83
C LEU A 66 13.97 14.16 -26.10
N GLU A 67 14.88 13.30 -26.50
CA GLU A 67 14.69 12.38 -27.64
C GLU A 67 13.46 11.47 -27.39
N GLU A 68 13.35 10.88 -26.22
CA GLU A 68 12.19 10.06 -25.81
C GLU A 68 10.87 10.86 -25.82
N ALA A 69 10.88 12.11 -25.34
CA ALA A 69 9.72 12.98 -25.36
C ALA A 69 9.26 13.31 -26.81
N PHE A 70 10.20 13.63 -27.70
CA PHE A 70 9.90 13.88 -29.12
C PHE A 70 9.40 12.62 -29.83
N ASP A 71 10.03 11.49 -29.62
CA ASP A 71 9.56 10.21 -30.17
C ASP A 71 8.21 9.79 -29.64
N GLY A 72 7.97 9.94 -28.33
CA GLY A 72 6.68 9.71 -27.70
C GLY A 72 5.59 10.61 -28.30
N HIS A 73 5.88 11.90 -28.43
CA HIS A 73 4.95 12.83 -29.05
C HIS A 73 4.63 12.47 -30.52
N ARG A 74 5.62 12.08 -31.30
CA ARG A 74 5.44 11.62 -32.67
C ARG A 74 4.60 10.34 -32.74
N ARG A 75 4.88 9.35 -31.86
CA ARG A 75 4.09 8.11 -31.75
C ARG A 75 2.63 8.45 -31.42
N PHE A 76 2.42 9.35 -30.48
CA PHE A 76 1.09 9.78 -30.04
C PHE A 76 0.30 10.46 -31.15
N LEU A 77 0.87 11.46 -31.83
CA LEU A 77 0.20 12.14 -32.94
C LEU A 77 -0.15 11.17 -34.08
N ASN A 78 0.73 10.27 -34.43
CA ASN A 78 0.46 9.24 -35.45
C ASN A 78 -0.67 8.30 -34.98
N TYR A 79 -0.72 7.98 -33.70
CA TYR A 79 -1.81 7.18 -33.12
C TYR A 79 -3.14 7.92 -33.19
N VAL A 80 -3.20 9.18 -32.76
CA VAL A 80 -4.42 10.00 -32.82
C VAL A 80 -5.01 10.05 -34.23
N LEU A 81 -4.16 10.32 -35.24
CA LEU A 81 -4.59 10.37 -36.64
C LEU A 81 -5.10 9.02 -37.16
N ARG A 82 -4.42 7.92 -36.79
CA ARG A 82 -4.82 6.57 -37.21
C ARG A 82 -6.09 6.10 -36.51
N SER A 83 -6.20 6.34 -35.20
CA SER A 83 -7.35 5.92 -34.40
C SER A 83 -8.63 6.66 -34.78
N ALA A 84 -8.54 7.89 -35.25
CA ALA A 84 -9.68 8.63 -35.79
C ALA A 84 -10.22 8.02 -37.10
N ALA A 85 -9.36 7.41 -37.90
CA ALA A 85 -9.71 6.78 -39.17
C ALA A 85 -10.03 5.27 -39.03
N ASN A 86 -9.40 4.59 -38.05
CA ASN A 86 -9.55 3.17 -37.82
C ASN A 86 -9.58 2.87 -36.31
N PRO A 87 -10.74 2.57 -35.73
CA PRO A 87 -10.88 2.25 -34.29
C PRO A 87 -10.03 1.05 -33.81
N ASN A 88 -9.67 0.15 -34.73
CA ASN A 88 -8.88 -1.05 -34.43
C ASN A 88 -7.38 -0.85 -34.70
N CYS A 89 -6.89 0.39 -34.76
CA CYS A 89 -5.46 0.61 -34.96
C CYS A 89 -4.67 0.13 -33.71
N PRO A 90 -3.49 -0.47 -33.90
CA PRO A 90 -2.66 -0.92 -32.78
C PRO A 90 -2.26 0.26 -31.89
N ASN A 91 -2.15 -0.02 -30.61
CA ASN A 91 -1.72 0.93 -29.59
C ASN A 91 -0.34 1.54 -29.93
N CYS A 92 -0.09 2.73 -29.46
CA CYS A 92 1.25 3.32 -29.57
C CYS A 92 2.14 3.01 -28.36
N VAL A 93 1.52 2.61 -27.24
CA VAL A 93 2.18 2.07 -26.05
C VAL A 93 1.35 0.91 -25.51
N GLU A 94 1.99 -0.20 -25.26
CA GLU A 94 1.36 -1.31 -24.58
C GLU A 94 1.44 -1.11 -23.06
N PRO A 95 0.34 -1.27 -22.30
CA PRO A 95 0.38 -1.25 -20.85
C PRO A 95 1.24 -2.40 -20.33
N LEU A 96 1.76 -2.27 -19.11
CA LEU A 96 2.44 -3.38 -18.43
C LEU A 96 1.46 -4.55 -18.25
N GLU A 97 1.95 -5.81 -18.31
CA GLU A 97 1.11 -7.02 -18.20
C GLU A 97 0.19 -7.05 -16.97
N GLN A 98 0.63 -6.45 -15.86
CA GLN A 98 -0.15 -6.34 -14.63
C GLN A 98 -1.09 -5.15 -14.60
N ASP A 99 -1.01 -4.22 -15.57
CA ASP A 99 -1.82 -3.01 -15.61
C ASP A 99 -3.14 -3.24 -16.34
N ARG A 100 -4.17 -3.54 -15.59
CA ARG A 100 -5.51 -3.83 -16.08
C ARG A 100 -6.45 -2.63 -16.13
N ARG A 101 -5.96 -1.43 -15.86
CA ARG A 101 -6.80 -0.23 -15.77
C ARG A 101 -7.58 0.11 -17.03
N PHE A 102 -7.08 -0.29 -18.20
CA PHE A 102 -7.61 0.10 -19.51
C PHE A 102 -8.00 -1.10 -20.37
N GLU A 103 -8.28 -2.27 -19.77
CA GLU A 103 -8.64 -3.51 -20.51
C GLU A 103 -10.05 -3.51 -21.07
N GLY A 104 -10.99 -2.73 -20.50
CA GLY A 104 -12.38 -2.70 -20.92
C GLY A 104 -12.58 -2.17 -22.34
N ASP A 105 -13.55 -2.73 -23.09
CA ASP A 105 -13.89 -2.34 -24.47
C ASP A 105 -14.22 -0.84 -24.61
N ALA A 106 -14.73 -0.24 -23.54
CA ALA A 106 -15.06 1.19 -23.53
C ALA A 106 -13.80 2.05 -23.65
N TRP A 107 -12.67 1.60 -23.12
CA TRP A 107 -11.39 2.30 -23.22
C TRP A 107 -10.77 2.24 -24.62
N GLN A 108 -11.20 1.30 -25.45
CA GLN A 108 -10.70 1.18 -26.84
C GLN A 108 -11.43 2.13 -27.80
N LYS A 109 -12.50 2.80 -27.34
CA LYS A 109 -13.30 3.71 -28.16
C LYS A 109 -12.77 5.14 -28.07
N TRP A 110 -12.84 5.85 -29.18
CA TRP A 110 -12.53 7.27 -29.20
C TRP A 110 -13.52 8.09 -28.33
N PRO A 111 -13.10 9.07 -27.51
CA PRO A 111 -11.73 9.58 -27.35
C PRO A 111 -10.90 8.88 -26.25
N PHE A 112 -11.44 7.90 -25.55
CA PHE A 112 -10.85 7.29 -24.36
C PHE A 112 -9.56 6.51 -24.69
N ASN A 113 -9.51 5.90 -25.87
CA ASN A 113 -8.29 5.27 -26.38
C ASN A 113 -7.14 6.28 -26.52
N VAL A 114 -7.40 7.49 -26.96
CA VAL A 114 -6.40 8.57 -27.04
C VAL A 114 -6.00 9.04 -25.65
N ILE A 115 -6.94 9.18 -24.74
CA ILE A 115 -6.69 9.62 -23.37
C ILE A 115 -5.76 8.65 -22.64
N HIS A 116 -6.06 7.34 -22.66
CA HIS A 116 -5.25 6.37 -21.95
C HIS A 116 -3.86 6.16 -22.60
N GLN A 117 -3.76 6.23 -23.92
CA GLN A 117 -2.46 6.12 -24.61
C GLN A 117 -1.57 7.33 -24.31
N GLY A 118 -2.13 8.53 -24.24
CA GLY A 118 -1.40 9.73 -23.80
C GLY A 118 -0.91 9.61 -22.34
N PHE A 119 -1.72 9.04 -21.46
CA PHE A 119 -1.34 8.79 -20.08
C PHE A 119 -0.21 7.74 -19.97
N LEU A 120 -0.28 6.64 -20.71
CA LEU A 120 0.76 5.59 -20.72
C LEU A 120 2.10 6.12 -21.23
N LEU A 121 2.11 7.00 -22.25
CA LEU A 121 3.31 7.66 -22.73
C LEU A 121 3.96 8.55 -21.66
N GLN A 122 3.15 9.28 -20.88
CA GLN A 122 3.67 10.07 -19.77
C GLN A 122 4.27 9.17 -18.68
N GLN A 123 3.63 8.03 -18.41
CA GLN A 123 4.14 7.04 -17.47
C GLN A 123 5.50 6.47 -17.90
N GLU A 124 5.63 6.09 -19.18
CA GLU A 124 6.89 5.61 -19.77
C GLU A 124 8.00 6.66 -19.63
N TRP A 125 7.70 7.91 -19.95
CA TRP A 125 8.66 9.01 -19.86
C TRP A 125 9.10 9.30 -18.41
N TRP A 126 8.17 9.37 -17.47
CA TRP A 126 8.47 9.60 -16.05
C TRP A 126 9.29 8.46 -15.44
N GLN A 127 8.99 7.21 -15.82
CA GLN A 127 9.81 6.07 -15.43
C GLN A 127 11.26 6.23 -15.89
N SER A 128 11.45 6.64 -17.15
CA SER A 128 12.79 6.95 -17.66
C SER A 128 13.42 8.14 -16.94
N ALA A 129 12.68 9.21 -16.67
CA ALA A 129 13.20 10.41 -16.04
C ALA A 129 13.68 10.20 -14.60
N THR A 130 13.00 9.32 -13.85
CA THR A 130 13.26 9.09 -12.42
C THR A 130 14.19 7.92 -12.15
N SER A 131 14.65 7.18 -13.15
CA SER A 131 15.55 6.04 -13.00
C SER A 131 16.86 6.22 -13.76
N GLY A 132 17.94 5.64 -13.25
CA GLY A 132 19.26 5.63 -13.91
C GLY A 132 19.90 7.01 -14.07
N VAL A 133 19.66 7.94 -13.14
CA VAL A 133 20.32 9.25 -13.09
C VAL A 133 21.63 9.09 -12.33
N ARG A 134 22.76 9.25 -13.01
CA ARG A 134 24.08 9.04 -12.43
C ARG A 134 24.35 9.99 -11.28
N GLY A 135 24.74 9.45 -10.13
CA GLY A 135 25.09 10.19 -8.92
C GLY A 135 24.00 10.19 -7.86
N VAL A 136 22.74 9.93 -8.22
CA VAL A 136 21.64 9.75 -7.27
C VAL A 136 21.87 8.48 -6.46
N SER A 137 21.65 8.53 -5.15
CA SER A 137 21.71 7.33 -4.31
C SER A 137 20.58 6.36 -4.66
N GLY A 138 20.80 5.04 -4.57
CA GLY A 138 19.76 4.04 -4.86
C GLY A 138 18.48 4.28 -4.06
N GLN A 139 18.61 4.61 -2.76
CA GLN A 139 17.46 4.92 -1.91
C GLN A 139 16.66 6.14 -2.41
N HIS A 140 17.34 7.21 -2.84
CA HIS A 140 16.66 8.39 -3.37
C HIS A 140 16.02 8.10 -4.73
N GLU A 141 16.67 7.31 -5.59
CA GLU A 141 16.09 6.87 -6.86
C GLU A 141 14.79 6.09 -6.64
N ASP A 142 14.79 5.13 -5.71
CA ASP A 142 13.60 4.37 -5.34
C ASP A 142 12.49 5.28 -4.79
N MET A 143 12.82 6.22 -3.91
CA MET A 143 11.85 7.17 -3.35
C MET A 143 11.25 8.08 -4.43
N VAL A 144 12.06 8.61 -5.32
CA VAL A 144 11.61 9.52 -6.39
C VAL A 144 10.79 8.76 -7.43
N SER A 145 11.26 7.60 -7.91
CA SER A 145 10.54 6.80 -8.91
C SER A 145 9.20 6.29 -8.35
N PHE A 146 9.19 5.81 -7.10
CA PHE A 146 7.96 5.39 -6.44
C PHE A 146 6.98 6.56 -6.28
N SER A 147 7.42 7.70 -5.75
CA SER A 147 6.54 8.85 -5.55
C SER A 147 6.03 9.42 -6.86
N ALA A 148 6.87 9.51 -7.91
CA ALA A 148 6.43 9.90 -9.25
C ALA A 148 5.35 8.96 -9.79
N ARG A 149 5.53 7.64 -9.61
CA ARG A 149 4.52 6.64 -9.99
C ARG A 149 3.21 6.84 -9.23
N GLN A 150 3.26 7.07 -7.91
CA GLN A 150 2.05 7.33 -7.11
C GLN A 150 1.30 8.57 -7.59
N TRP A 151 2.02 9.66 -7.90
CA TRP A 151 1.39 10.87 -8.46
C TRP A 151 0.71 10.60 -9.81
N LEU A 152 1.36 9.85 -10.70
CA LEU A 152 0.76 9.46 -11.97
C LEU A 152 -0.47 8.57 -11.77
N ASP A 153 -0.39 7.60 -10.86
CA ASP A 153 -1.52 6.71 -10.56
C ASP A 153 -2.71 7.50 -10.00
N MET A 154 -2.48 8.51 -9.15
CA MET A 154 -3.53 9.43 -8.68
C MET A 154 -4.16 10.23 -9.82
N LEU A 155 -3.36 10.66 -10.81
CA LEU A 155 -3.79 11.42 -11.98
C LEU A 155 -4.26 10.54 -13.14
N SER A 156 -4.33 9.23 -12.92
CA SER A 156 -4.81 8.30 -13.95
C SER A 156 -6.23 8.63 -14.43
N PRO A 157 -6.49 8.58 -15.74
CA PRO A 157 -7.82 8.84 -16.29
C PRO A 157 -8.96 8.00 -15.70
N VAL A 158 -8.64 6.82 -15.16
CA VAL A 158 -9.65 5.95 -14.50
C VAL A 158 -10.25 6.55 -13.25
N ASN A 159 -9.54 7.47 -12.58
CA ASN A 159 -9.95 8.05 -11.30
C ASN A 159 -10.95 9.20 -11.44
N PHE A 160 -11.17 9.71 -12.64
CA PHE A 160 -12.04 10.87 -12.85
C PHE A 160 -13.28 10.47 -13.62
N PHE A 161 -14.45 10.83 -13.10
CA PHE A 161 -15.73 10.45 -13.70
C PHE A 161 -15.91 10.97 -15.14
N TRP A 162 -15.26 12.07 -15.52
CA TRP A 162 -15.35 12.66 -16.87
C TRP A 162 -14.38 12.05 -17.89
N THR A 163 -13.38 11.29 -17.46
CA THR A 163 -12.44 10.58 -18.33
C THR A 163 -12.59 9.06 -18.29
N ASN A 164 -13.35 8.54 -17.33
CA ASN A 164 -13.61 7.10 -17.21
C ASN A 164 -14.88 6.70 -17.98
N PRO A 165 -14.75 5.98 -19.12
CA PRO A 165 -15.88 5.62 -19.96
C PRO A 165 -16.90 4.71 -19.26
N GLU A 166 -16.43 3.83 -18.36
CA GLU A 166 -17.32 2.92 -17.62
C GLU A 166 -18.20 3.69 -16.63
N VAL A 167 -17.60 4.69 -15.93
CA VAL A 167 -18.35 5.57 -15.04
C VAL A 167 -19.31 6.43 -15.82
N LEU A 168 -18.89 6.98 -16.97
CA LEU A 168 -19.80 7.78 -17.84
C LEU A 168 -20.97 6.94 -18.35
N GLN A 169 -20.71 5.73 -18.79
CA GLN A 169 -21.77 4.80 -19.20
C GLN A 169 -22.73 4.54 -18.04
N LYS A 170 -22.21 4.20 -16.85
CA LYS A 170 -23.03 3.96 -15.67
C LYS A 170 -23.83 5.17 -15.24
N THR A 171 -23.25 6.37 -15.40
CA THR A 171 -23.94 7.64 -15.10
C THR A 171 -25.10 7.86 -16.04
N ALA A 172 -24.93 7.59 -17.33
CA ALA A 172 -26.01 7.65 -18.31
C ALA A 172 -27.14 6.62 -18.01
N GLU A 173 -26.77 5.37 -17.72
CA GLU A 173 -27.73 4.30 -17.37
C GLU A 173 -28.56 4.61 -16.12
N THR A 174 -27.96 5.25 -15.12
CA THR A 174 -28.59 5.52 -13.82
C THR A 174 -29.16 6.94 -13.69
N GLY A 175 -29.06 7.75 -14.75
CA GLY A 175 -29.46 9.17 -14.71
C GLY A 175 -28.67 9.96 -13.65
N GLY A 176 -27.42 9.61 -13.37
CA GLY A 176 -26.56 10.27 -12.39
C GLY A 176 -26.66 9.75 -10.95
N ALA A 177 -27.56 8.79 -10.68
CA ALA A 177 -27.76 8.28 -9.32
C ALA A 177 -26.52 7.57 -8.72
N ASN A 178 -25.64 7.01 -9.57
CA ASN A 178 -24.35 6.44 -9.13
C ASN A 178 -23.44 7.52 -8.54
N LEU A 179 -23.37 8.70 -9.14
CA LEU A 179 -22.52 9.81 -8.63
C LEU A 179 -23.06 10.35 -7.29
N TRP A 180 -24.38 10.47 -7.18
CA TRP A 180 -25.01 10.88 -5.93
C TRP A 180 -24.72 9.89 -4.80
N ARG A 181 -24.95 8.59 -5.04
CA ARG A 181 -24.64 7.55 -4.05
C ARG A 181 -23.16 7.54 -3.68
N GLY A 182 -22.27 7.62 -4.68
CA GLY A 182 -20.84 7.70 -4.44
C GLY A 182 -20.42 8.89 -3.58
N SER A 183 -21.05 10.06 -3.81
CA SER A 183 -20.80 11.26 -2.98
C SER A 183 -21.27 11.06 -1.53
N MET A 184 -22.43 10.43 -1.34
CA MET A 184 -22.94 10.14 0.00
C MET A 184 -22.04 9.13 0.75
N ASN A 185 -21.61 8.05 0.07
CA ASN A 185 -20.67 7.09 0.64
C ASN A 185 -19.34 7.76 1.03
N TRP A 186 -18.82 8.64 0.17
CA TRP A 186 -17.61 9.39 0.47
C TRP A 186 -17.75 10.30 1.70
N LEU A 187 -18.90 10.96 1.87
CA LEU A 187 -19.18 11.78 3.05
C LEU A 187 -19.29 10.93 4.33
N GLU A 188 -19.90 9.76 4.22
CA GLU A 188 -19.99 8.80 5.33
C GLU A 188 -18.59 8.30 5.75
N ASP A 189 -17.78 7.87 4.80
CA ASP A 189 -16.40 7.44 5.05
C ASP A 189 -15.56 8.56 5.66
N LEU A 190 -15.68 9.79 5.13
CA LEU A 190 -14.98 10.96 5.68
C LEU A 190 -15.42 11.22 7.13
N GLY A 191 -16.73 11.14 7.41
CA GLY A 191 -17.28 11.27 8.76
C GLY A 191 -16.73 10.20 9.70
N GLY A 192 -16.65 8.95 9.24
CA GLY A 192 -16.06 7.83 9.98
C GLY A 192 -14.58 8.04 10.30
N ILE A 193 -13.79 8.48 9.32
CA ILE A 193 -12.36 8.78 9.50
C ILE A 193 -12.14 9.90 10.52
N LEU A 194 -12.96 10.97 10.46
CA LEU A 194 -12.85 12.09 11.40
C LEU A 194 -13.28 11.72 12.83
N ALA A 195 -14.22 10.76 12.96
CA ALA A 195 -14.70 10.24 14.23
C ALA A 195 -13.88 9.06 14.79
N ASP A 196 -12.81 8.63 14.08
CA ASP A 196 -12.03 7.42 14.38
C ASP A 196 -12.90 6.17 14.52
N ALA A 197 -13.98 6.12 13.72
CA ALA A 197 -14.92 5.01 13.69
C ALA A 197 -14.45 3.88 12.75
N PRO A 198 -14.83 2.62 13.02
CA PRO A 198 -14.59 1.53 12.08
C PRO A 198 -15.22 1.81 10.71
N PRO A 199 -14.65 1.30 9.60
CA PRO A 199 -15.25 1.42 8.28
C PRO A 199 -16.67 0.86 8.22
N ALA A 200 -17.56 1.50 7.48
CA ALA A 200 -18.93 1.02 7.25
C ALA A 200 -18.92 -0.42 6.69
N GLY A 201 -19.77 -1.29 7.22
CA GLY A 201 -19.84 -2.71 6.85
C GLY A 201 -18.84 -3.61 7.60
N SER A 202 -17.95 -3.07 8.44
CA SER A 202 -17.03 -3.88 9.25
C SER A 202 -17.77 -4.66 10.35
N GLU A 203 -18.92 -4.21 10.77
CA GLU A 203 -19.82 -4.86 11.73
C GLU A 203 -20.35 -6.22 11.25
N ASP A 204 -20.36 -6.45 9.93
CA ASP A 204 -20.76 -7.72 9.31
C ASP A 204 -19.68 -8.82 9.44
N PHE A 205 -18.48 -8.47 9.91
CA PHE A 205 -17.33 -9.39 10.01
C PHE A 205 -16.92 -9.61 11.48
N ILE A 206 -17.69 -10.42 12.18
CA ILE A 206 -17.45 -10.74 13.59
C ILE A 206 -16.46 -11.90 13.71
N VAL A 207 -15.34 -11.68 14.42
CA VAL A 207 -14.33 -12.72 14.67
C VAL A 207 -14.93 -13.87 15.49
N GLY A 208 -14.71 -15.09 15.04
CA GLY A 208 -15.28 -16.31 15.63
C GLY A 208 -16.71 -16.66 15.13
N LYS A 209 -17.33 -15.76 14.34
CA LYS A 209 -18.65 -16.00 13.72
C LYS A 209 -18.60 -15.93 12.20
N ASP A 210 -17.96 -14.91 11.66
CA ASP A 210 -17.89 -14.65 10.20
C ASP A 210 -16.45 -14.83 9.67
N VAL A 211 -15.45 -14.57 10.51
CA VAL A 211 -14.02 -14.82 10.24
C VAL A 211 -13.39 -15.54 11.43
N GLY A 212 -12.28 -16.27 11.20
CA GLY A 212 -11.61 -17.04 12.25
C GLY A 212 -12.45 -18.22 12.73
N LEU A 213 -13.05 -18.95 11.79
CA LEU A 213 -14.08 -19.95 12.07
C LEU A 213 -13.54 -21.33 12.45
N THR A 214 -12.27 -21.63 12.18
CA THR A 214 -11.69 -22.93 12.50
C THR A 214 -11.69 -23.17 14.01
N PRO A 215 -12.34 -24.23 14.51
CA PRO A 215 -12.47 -24.46 15.94
C PRO A 215 -11.10 -24.59 16.62
N GLY A 216 -10.92 -23.92 17.75
CA GLY A 216 -9.68 -23.94 18.53
C GLY A 216 -9.90 -23.47 19.96
N LYS A 217 -8.83 -23.55 20.77
CA LYS A 217 -8.81 -23.08 22.16
C LYS A 217 -7.52 -22.33 22.44
N VAL A 218 -7.60 -21.27 23.22
CA VAL A 218 -6.41 -20.63 23.79
C VAL A 218 -5.82 -21.54 24.84
N VAL A 219 -4.60 -22.01 24.60
CA VAL A 219 -3.89 -22.94 25.48
C VAL A 219 -2.79 -22.27 26.32
N PHE A 220 -2.40 -21.05 25.92
CA PHE A 220 -1.47 -20.21 26.66
C PHE A 220 -1.84 -18.73 26.45
N ARG A 221 -1.63 -17.91 27.48
CA ARG A 221 -1.82 -16.44 27.40
C ARG A 221 -0.81 -15.75 28.29
N ASN A 222 -0.25 -14.66 27.79
CA ASN A 222 0.49 -13.70 28.60
C ASN A 222 0.02 -12.26 28.24
N HIS A 223 0.81 -11.24 28.62
CA HIS A 223 0.47 -9.84 28.37
C HIS A 223 0.38 -9.48 26.88
N LEU A 224 1.19 -10.10 26.00
CA LEU A 224 1.35 -9.71 24.60
C LEU A 224 0.77 -10.71 23.58
N VAL A 225 0.58 -11.97 24.00
CA VAL A 225 0.12 -13.04 23.10
C VAL A 225 -0.90 -13.97 23.73
N GLU A 226 -1.71 -14.55 22.85
CA GLU A 226 -2.45 -15.79 23.10
C GLU A 226 -1.95 -16.85 22.10
N LEU A 227 -1.75 -18.08 22.59
CA LEU A 227 -1.48 -19.23 21.75
C LEU A 227 -2.76 -20.03 21.56
N ILE A 228 -3.20 -20.13 20.34
CA ILE A 228 -4.40 -20.89 19.95
C ILE A 228 -3.95 -22.25 19.45
N GLN A 229 -4.51 -23.33 19.99
CA GLN A 229 -4.42 -24.68 19.43
C GLN A 229 -5.74 -25.00 18.73
N TYR A 230 -5.66 -25.36 17.46
CA TYR A 230 -6.83 -25.75 16.68
C TYR A 230 -7.23 -27.19 16.92
N ALA A 231 -8.53 -27.46 16.92
CA ALA A 231 -9.07 -28.79 17.12
C ALA A 231 -8.78 -29.68 15.90
N PRO A 232 -8.31 -30.94 16.11
CA PRO A 232 -8.09 -31.85 15.00
C PRO A 232 -9.40 -32.27 14.34
N THR A 233 -9.40 -32.38 13.01
CA THR A 233 -10.53 -32.90 12.22
C THR A 233 -10.32 -34.38 11.85
N THR A 234 -9.12 -34.91 12.06
CA THR A 234 -8.73 -36.28 11.75
C THR A 234 -8.55 -37.11 13.01
N SER A 235 -8.76 -38.43 12.92
CA SER A 235 -8.60 -39.36 14.07
C SER A 235 -7.15 -39.58 14.51
N ARG A 236 -6.20 -39.24 13.64
CA ARG A 236 -4.74 -39.28 13.92
C ARG A 236 -4.12 -38.01 13.36
N VAL A 237 -3.13 -37.50 14.07
CA VAL A 237 -2.39 -36.32 13.65
C VAL A 237 -0.91 -36.66 13.47
N HIS A 238 -0.21 -35.87 12.68
CA HIS A 238 1.24 -35.94 12.53
C HIS A 238 1.92 -35.64 13.87
N ALA A 239 3.04 -36.33 14.14
CA ALA A 239 3.78 -36.19 15.38
C ALA A 239 4.38 -34.77 15.55
N THR A 240 4.78 -34.15 14.45
CA THR A 240 5.35 -32.79 14.46
C THR A 240 4.23 -31.77 14.26
N PRO A 241 4.03 -30.86 15.23
CA PRO A 241 3.06 -29.79 15.09
C PRO A 241 3.57 -28.68 14.17
N VAL A 242 2.63 -27.87 13.65
CA VAL A 242 2.90 -26.64 12.91
C VAL A 242 2.61 -25.46 13.83
N LEU A 243 3.61 -24.61 14.08
CA LEU A 243 3.43 -23.34 14.75
C LEU A 243 3.40 -22.22 13.71
N ILE A 244 2.32 -21.45 13.67
CA ILE A 244 2.20 -20.28 12.82
C ILE A 244 2.41 -19.03 13.69
N VAL A 245 3.43 -18.25 13.30
CA VAL A 245 3.74 -16.95 13.90
C VAL A 245 3.36 -15.90 12.85
N PRO A 246 2.19 -15.25 12.95
CA PRO A 246 1.84 -14.18 12.03
C PRO A 246 2.82 -13.02 12.12
N SER A 247 2.87 -12.21 11.09
CA SER A 247 3.65 -10.96 11.15
C SER A 247 3.28 -10.18 12.40
N TRP A 248 4.26 -9.51 12.97
CA TRP A 248 4.12 -8.80 14.24
C TRP A 248 2.87 -7.89 14.24
N ILE A 249 2.07 -8.03 15.32
CA ILE A 249 0.79 -7.29 15.52
C ILE A 249 -0.29 -7.59 14.46
N MET A 250 -0.01 -8.44 13.46
CA MET A 250 -1.00 -8.81 12.43
C MET A 250 -2.10 -9.70 13.04
N LYS A 251 -3.32 -9.54 12.52
CA LYS A 251 -4.47 -10.33 12.97
C LYS A 251 -4.31 -11.80 12.56
N TYR A 252 -4.41 -12.73 13.53
CA TYR A 252 -4.25 -14.17 13.30
C TYR A 252 -5.26 -14.71 12.27
N TYR A 253 -6.49 -14.18 12.25
CA TYR A 253 -7.57 -14.66 11.39
C TYR A 253 -7.37 -14.32 9.90
N ILE A 254 -6.33 -13.57 9.53
CA ILE A 254 -6.00 -13.36 8.10
C ILE A 254 -5.68 -14.68 7.39
N LEU A 255 -5.26 -15.71 8.12
CA LEU A 255 -5.03 -17.06 7.61
C LEU A 255 -6.23 -17.99 7.83
N ASP A 256 -7.38 -17.46 8.26
CA ASP A 256 -8.63 -18.18 8.53
C ASP A 256 -9.84 -17.28 8.22
N LEU A 257 -9.88 -16.69 7.00
CA LEU A 257 -10.86 -15.69 6.61
C LEU A 257 -12.24 -16.26 6.35
N SER A 258 -12.34 -17.45 5.74
CA SER A 258 -13.60 -18.09 5.42
C SER A 258 -13.42 -19.61 5.28
N PRO A 259 -14.50 -20.41 5.26
CA PRO A 259 -14.40 -21.88 5.17
C PRO A 259 -13.58 -22.42 4.00
N HIS A 260 -13.57 -21.73 2.86
CA HIS A 260 -12.79 -22.13 1.67
C HIS A 260 -11.48 -21.34 1.51
N ASN A 261 -11.32 -20.26 2.25
CA ASN A 261 -10.11 -19.42 2.25
C ASN A 261 -9.49 -19.39 3.66
N SER A 262 -9.07 -20.58 4.09
CA SER A 262 -8.42 -20.81 5.38
C SER A 262 -7.25 -21.77 5.23
N MET A 263 -6.04 -21.25 5.40
CA MET A 263 -4.82 -22.05 5.47
C MET A 263 -4.82 -22.92 6.73
N VAL A 264 -5.33 -22.40 7.84
CA VAL A 264 -5.43 -23.10 9.11
C VAL A 264 -6.29 -24.34 8.96
N ARG A 265 -7.50 -24.20 8.44
CA ARG A 265 -8.43 -25.30 8.21
C ARG A 265 -7.83 -26.35 7.30
N TRP A 266 -7.20 -25.92 6.20
CA TRP A 266 -6.56 -26.84 5.28
C TRP A 266 -5.48 -27.68 5.97
N LEU A 267 -4.61 -27.07 6.81
CA LEU A 267 -3.57 -27.80 7.56
C LEU A 267 -4.18 -28.80 8.55
N VAL A 268 -5.22 -28.40 9.29
CA VAL A 268 -5.91 -29.29 10.24
C VAL A 268 -6.55 -30.46 9.52
N ASP A 269 -7.17 -30.23 8.36
CA ASP A 269 -7.80 -31.27 7.52
C ASP A 269 -6.76 -32.23 6.91
N GLN A 270 -5.50 -31.79 6.76
CA GLN A 270 -4.38 -32.66 6.38
C GLN A 270 -3.78 -33.44 7.57
N GLY A 271 -4.34 -33.32 8.77
CA GLY A 271 -3.90 -34.04 9.97
C GLY A 271 -2.74 -33.39 10.71
N HIS A 272 -2.48 -32.11 10.51
CA HIS A 272 -1.51 -31.40 11.34
C HIS A 272 -2.13 -30.89 12.64
N THR A 273 -1.37 -30.98 13.73
CA THR A 273 -1.66 -30.22 14.94
C THR A 273 -1.17 -28.79 14.70
N VAL A 274 -2.08 -27.82 14.68
CA VAL A 274 -1.76 -26.42 14.35
C VAL A 274 -1.89 -25.53 15.59
N PHE A 275 -0.82 -24.76 15.84
CA PHE A 275 -0.81 -23.67 16.81
C PHE A 275 -0.64 -22.34 16.08
N MET A 276 -1.29 -21.29 16.60
CA MET A 276 -1.23 -19.94 16.05
C MET A 276 -1.04 -18.93 17.17
N ILE A 277 -0.12 -18.00 16.99
CA ILE A 277 0.00 -16.84 17.87
C ILE A 277 -1.03 -15.78 17.47
N SER A 278 -1.81 -15.33 18.44
CA SER A 278 -2.65 -14.15 18.33
C SER A 278 -1.98 -13.02 19.11
N TRP A 279 -1.55 -11.97 18.39
CA TRP A 279 -0.95 -10.79 18.99
C TRP A 279 -2.00 -9.89 19.64
N ARG A 280 -1.72 -9.42 20.84
CA ARG A 280 -2.50 -8.35 21.44
C ARG A 280 -2.30 -7.05 20.64
N ASN A 281 -3.36 -6.27 20.44
CA ASN A 281 -3.23 -4.92 19.92
C ASN A 281 -2.62 -4.03 21.00
N PRO A 282 -1.48 -3.36 20.73
CA PRO A 282 -0.88 -2.45 21.70
C PRO A 282 -1.79 -1.24 21.94
N GLY A 283 -1.85 -0.82 23.19
CA GLY A 283 -2.52 0.41 23.63
C GLY A 283 -1.51 1.48 24.04
N SER A 284 -2.01 2.57 24.62
CA SER A 284 -1.18 3.66 25.17
C SER A 284 -0.20 3.19 26.23
N ASP A 285 -0.57 2.16 26.99
CA ASP A 285 0.22 1.59 28.08
C ASP A 285 1.38 0.74 27.59
N ASP A 286 1.35 0.32 26.32
CA ASP A 286 2.35 -0.51 25.67
C ASP A 286 3.38 0.31 24.89
N ARG A 287 3.33 1.66 24.96
CA ARG A 287 4.16 2.59 24.17
C ARG A 287 5.68 2.41 24.32
N ASP A 288 6.10 1.87 25.48
CA ASP A 288 7.50 1.67 25.80
C ASP A 288 8.00 0.25 25.41
N LEU A 289 7.11 -0.62 24.90
CA LEU A 289 7.45 -1.97 24.46
C LEU A 289 8.12 -1.92 23.08
N GLY A 290 9.30 -2.52 22.99
CA GLY A 290 10.07 -2.67 21.76
C GLY A 290 10.08 -4.12 21.24
N MET A 291 10.70 -4.34 20.11
CA MET A 291 10.82 -5.68 19.49
C MET A 291 11.46 -6.71 20.44
N GLU A 292 12.37 -6.27 21.31
CA GLU A 292 13.06 -7.16 22.26
C GLU A 292 12.10 -7.73 23.32
N ASP A 293 11.07 -6.96 23.72
CA ASP A 293 10.06 -7.42 24.66
C ASP A 293 9.20 -8.52 24.02
N TYR A 294 8.85 -8.36 22.75
CA TYR A 294 8.13 -9.40 21.98
C TYR A 294 8.98 -10.64 21.72
N ARG A 295 10.29 -10.49 21.59
CA ARG A 295 11.22 -11.62 21.37
C ARG A 295 11.42 -12.47 22.62
N ARG A 296 11.28 -11.90 23.81
CA ARG A 296 11.50 -12.56 25.12
C ARG A 296 10.28 -13.28 25.66
N LEU A 297 9.18 -13.31 24.94
CA LEU A 297 7.92 -13.95 25.35
C LEU A 297 7.98 -15.46 25.59
#